data_2c9723492f7b851b9cbda720ad416404
#
_entry.id   2c9723492f7b851b9cbda720ad416404
#
_cell.length_a   1.000
_cell.length_b   1.000
_cell.length_c   1.000
_cell.angle_alpha   90.00
_cell.angle_beta   90.00
_cell.angle_gamma   90.00
#
_symmetry.space_group_name_H-M   'P 1'
#
loop_
_entity.id
_entity.type
_entity.pdbx_description
1 polymer ?
#
loop_
_entity_poly.entity_id
_entity_poly.type
_entity_poly.pdbx_seq_one_letter_code
_entity_poly.pdbx_strand_id
1 'polypeptide(L)'
;MLMTRRSILTAGALMAMPGFARAQTGAFTGKTLTVASWQNYGADDPATLKMFSDMTGATVKNVFFTSEDGLLEMLRQGGLGQIDVCLPNLQYVLPGAQQSLFAAIDIAKVMTWKDLEPRFADDPSIRLDGKVYATPWVQGATSLAVNPTAFPTPPKSWKVLWEPSSQGKVGFFDDPTTAIMTAALYLGDDPQKPDLEKVRKALLDLKRNVKLFWSSGDDWNKAYTTGAITMGNLWSGLAGTLKTNGTAVDFIFPDDGTVVWGDTWAIVKDAPNLELAYAWINFVTSPAYFVQWITKPGPNQELAVPVNQQAVKALPQAASDKLMAGRLLGYMGKVALQAGLSAADLKRWTQLWEEVKAS
;
A
#
# COMPACT_ATOMS: atom_id res chain seq x y z
N MET A 1 -33.25 -14.08 -51.43
CA MET A 1 -33.71 -13.91 -50.04
C MET A 1 -32.50 -13.39 -49.21
N LEU A 2 -32.47 -12.09 -48.99
CA LEU A 2 -31.34 -11.37 -48.41
C LEU A 2 -31.40 -11.45 -46.88
N MET A 3 -30.35 -11.96 -46.25
CA MET A 3 -30.18 -11.87 -44.79
C MET A 3 -29.17 -10.76 -44.44
N THR A 4 -29.69 -9.70 -43.87
CA THR A 4 -28.97 -8.53 -43.38
C THR A 4 -28.17 -8.87 -42.13
N ARG A 5 -26.83 -8.64 -42.13
CA ARG A 5 -25.98 -8.64 -40.96
C ARG A 5 -26.28 -7.39 -40.11
N ARG A 6 -26.83 -7.56 -38.94
CA ARG A 6 -26.88 -6.51 -37.90
C ARG A 6 -25.55 -6.53 -37.11
N SER A 7 -24.76 -5.50 -37.35
CA SER A 7 -23.62 -5.18 -36.50
C SER A 7 -24.09 -4.66 -35.14
N ILE A 8 -23.85 -5.37 -34.09
CA ILE A 8 -24.04 -4.89 -32.71
C ILE A 8 -22.80 -4.09 -32.33
N LEU A 9 -22.89 -2.78 -32.41
CA LEU A 9 -21.96 -1.85 -31.78
C LEU A 9 -22.23 -1.88 -30.27
N THR A 10 -21.39 -2.56 -29.51
CA THR A 10 -21.32 -2.42 -28.06
C THR A 10 -20.66 -1.08 -27.76
N ALA A 11 -21.49 -0.06 -27.56
CA ALA A 11 -21.05 1.21 -26.99
C ALA A 11 -20.66 0.96 -25.53
N GLY A 12 -19.36 1.00 -25.23
CA GLY A 12 -18.85 1.05 -23.87
C GLY A 12 -19.39 2.33 -23.22
N ALA A 13 -20.27 2.17 -22.24
CA ALA A 13 -20.75 3.27 -21.42
C ALA A 13 -19.57 3.78 -20.57
N LEU A 14 -18.91 4.85 -21.02
CA LEU A 14 -18.14 5.73 -20.15
C LEU A 14 -19.13 6.27 -19.12
N MET A 15 -19.06 5.78 -17.88
CA MET A 15 -19.75 6.41 -16.76
C MET A 15 -19.14 7.81 -16.58
N ALA A 16 -19.81 8.81 -17.13
CA ALA A 16 -19.49 10.21 -16.92
C ALA A 16 -19.67 10.52 -15.43
N MET A 17 -18.58 10.88 -14.74
CA MET A 17 -18.67 11.45 -13.40
C MET A 17 -19.42 12.77 -13.46
N PRO A 18 -20.61 12.90 -12.86
CA PRO A 18 -21.31 14.17 -12.85
C PRO A 18 -20.54 15.15 -11.93
N GLY A 19 -19.94 16.16 -12.53
CA GLY A 19 -19.23 17.26 -11.84
C GLY A 19 -17.79 17.50 -12.29
N PHE A 20 -17.04 16.49 -12.71
CA PHE A 20 -15.62 16.65 -13.13
C PHE A 20 -15.45 16.97 -14.62
N ALA A 21 -16.33 16.47 -15.44
CA ALA A 21 -16.07 16.37 -16.89
C ALA A 21 -16.11 17.69 -17.66
N ARG A 22 -16.54 18.80 -17.08
CA ARG A 22 -16.75 20.03 -17.86
C ARG A 22 -15.90 21.24 -17.48
N ALA A 23 -15.29 21.25 -16.29
CA ALA A 23 -14.59 22.44 -15.79
C ALA A 23 -13.06 22.38 -15.92
N GLN A 24 -12.44 21.23 -16.21
CA GLN A 24 -10.99 21.07 -16.14
C GLN A 24 -10.32 20.46 -17.39
N THR A 25 -11.04 20.13 -18.46
CA THR A 25 -10.40 19.61 -19.69
C THR A 25 -9.44 20.66 -20.24
N GLY A 26 -8.12 20.37 -20.19
CA GLY A 26 -7.10 21.27 -20.69
C GLY A 26 -6.74 22.46 -19.77
N ALA A 27 -7.29 22.53 -18.54
CA ALA A 27 -7.03 23.65 -17.62
C ALA A 27 -5.55 23.81 -17.23
N PHE A 28 -4.76 22.74 -17.38
CA PHE A 28 -3.33 22.72 -17.06
C PHE A 28 -2.44 22.43 -18.25
N THR A 29 -2.91 22.75 -19.47
CA THR A 29 -2.15 22.56 -20.71
C THR A 29 -0.76 23.20 -20.61
N GLY A 30 0.26 22.41 -20.95
CA GLY A 30 1.66 22.83 -20.91
C GLY A 30 2.31 22.83 -19.52
N LYS A 31 1.57 22.48 -18.46
CA LYS A 31 2.13 22.26 -17.13
C LYS A 31 2.66 20.85 -16.94
N THR A 32 3.65 20.69 -16.09
CA THR A 32 4.20 19.40 -15.67
C THR A 32 4.01 19.23 -14.17
N LEU A 33 3.37 18.12 -13.77
CA LEU A 33 3.29 17.70 -12.38
C LEU A 33 4.49 16.79 -12.07
N THR A 34 5.26 17.12 -11.04
CA THR A 34 6.33 16.25 -10.57
C THR A 34 5.83 15.37 -9.42
N VAL A 35 5.88 14.06 -9.60
CA VAL A 35 5.35 13.05 -8.68
C VAL A 35 6.49 12.19 -8.15
N ALA A 36 6.71 12.17 -6.83
CA ALA A 36 7.63 11.25 -6.18
C ALA A 36 6.86 10.01 -5.69
N SER A 37 7.22 8.83 -6.21
CA SER A 37 6.50 7.58 -5.92
C SER A 37 7.42 6.36 -5.96
N TRP A 38 6.90 5.22 -5.52
CA TRP A 38 7.46 3.91 -5.85
C TRP A 38 7.31 3.64 -7.34
N GLN A 39 8.29 2.93 -7.92
CA GLN A 39 8.20 2.46 -9.31
C GLN A 39 7.21 1.29 -9.41
N ASN A 40 6.47 1.21 -10.51
CA ASN A 40 5.47 0.18 -10.78
C ASN A 40 4.32 0.15 -9.76
N TYR A 41 3.95 1.32 -9.21
CA TYR A 41 2.94 1.41 -8.18
C TYR A 41 1.91 2.51 -8.48
N GLY A 42 1.23 2.39 -9.61
CA GLY A 42 0.08 3.20 -10.03
C GLY A 42 0.40 4.60 -10.55
N ALA A 43 1.39 5.28 -9.99
CA ALA A 43 1.74 6.65 -10.41
C ALA A 43 2.47 6.71 -11.76
N ASP A 44 2.95 5.59 -12.24
CA ASP A 44 3.68 5.42 -13.50
C ASP A 44 2.97 4.49 -14.50
N ASP A 45 1.74 4.08 -14.20
CA ASP A 45 0.93 3.27 -15.12
C ASP A 45 0.58 4.07 -16.39
N PRO A 46 0.96 3.61 -17.58
CA PRO A 46 0.81 4.39 -18.80
C PRO A 46 -0.64 4.74 -19.16
N ALA A 47 -1.59 3.85 -18.84
CA ALA A 47 -2.98 4.07 -19.16
C ALA A 47 -3.62 5.10 -18.25
N THR A 48 -3.32 5.05 -16.95
CA THR A 48 -3.81 6.04 -15.98
C THR A 48 -3.15 7.40 -16.19
N LEU A 49 -1.85 7.44 -16.52
CA LEU A 49 -1.17 8.68 -16.91
C LEU A 49 -1.81 9.34 -18.14
N LYS A 50 -2.17 8.52 -19.15
CA LYS A 50 -2.89 9.03 -20.31
C LYS A 50 -4.26 9.59 -19.93
N MET A 51 -5.01 8.91 -19.06
CA MET A 51 -6.31 9.41 -18.56
C MET A 51 -6.16 10.78 -17.86
N PHE A 52 -5.14 10.93 -17.02
CA PHE A 52 -4.85 12.20 -16.35
C PHE A 52 -4.49 13.31 -17.33
N SER A 53 -3.64 13.01 -18.31
CA SER A 53 -3.24 13.98 -19.34
C SER A 53 -4.42 14.39 -20.23
N ASP A 54 -5.24 13.44 -20.67
CA ASP A 54 -6.43 13.73 -21.47
C ASP A 54 -7.44 14.62 -20.70
N MET A 55 -7.57 14.42 -19.41
CA MET A 55 -8.45 15.19 -18.53
C MET A 55 -7.92 16.60 -18.26
N THR A 56 -6.64 16.75 -17.98
CA THR A 56 -6.06 18.00 -17.45
C THR A 56 -5.27 18.81 -18.48
N GLY A 57 -4.76 18.17 -19.53
CA GLY A 57 -3.78 18.73 -20.47
C GLY A 57 -2.36 18.79 -19.91
N ALA A 58 -2.13 18.35 -18.67
CA ALA A 58 -0.82 18.33 -18.05
C ALA A 58 -0.05 17.05 -18.38
N THR A 59 1.30 17.14 -18.26
CA THR A 59 2.17 15.97 -18.27
C THR A 59 2.56 15.60 -16.84
N VAL A 60 2.93 14.33 -16.61
CA VAL A 60 3.45 13.84 -15.33
C VAL A 60 4.92 13.47 -15.49
N LYS A 61 5.75 13.95 -14.57
CA LYS A 61 7.15 13.56 -14.43
C LYS A 61 7.31 12.77 -13.14
N ASN A 62 7.62 11.48 -13.26
CA ASN A 62 7.87 10.64 -12.10
C ASN A 62 9.32 10.76 -11.63
N VAL A 63 9.49 10.79 -10.31
CA VAL A 63 10.76 10.66 -9.60
C VAL A 63 10.60 9.48 -8.64
N PHE A 64 11.48 8.48 -8.73
CA PHE A 64 11.34 7.28 -7.92
C PHE A 64 12.26 7.30 -6.71
N PHE A 65 11.74 6.80 -5.61
CA PHE A 65 12.52 6.48 -4.41
C PHE A 65 12.44 4.96 -4.14
N THR A 66 13.36 4.47 -3.32
CA THR A 66 13.49 3.05 -3.02
C THR A 66 13.30 2.71 -1.53
N SER A 67 13.09 3.75 -0.72
CA SER A 67 12.76 3.62 0.71
C SER A 67 12.06 4.88 1.19
N GLU A 68 11.28 4.76 2.25
CA GLU A 68 10.58 5.88 2.88
C GLU A 68 11.55 6.93 3.44
N ASP A 69 12.64 6.47 4.09
CA ASP A 69 13.69 7.39 4.54
C ASP A 69 14.34 8.11 3.37
N GLY A 70 14.53 7.41 2.24
CA GLY A 70 15.00 7.99 0.98
C GLY A 70 14.07 9.06 0.42
N LEU A 71 12.75 8.87 0.54
CA LEU A 71 11.77 9.90 0.19
C LEU A 71 11.97 11.15 1.05
N LEU A 72 11.98 11.02 2.38
CA LEU A 72 12.13 12.17 3.27
C LEU A 72 13.48 12.88 3.05
N GLU A 73 14.55 12.13 2.78
CA GLU A 73 15.85 12.70 2.47
C GLU A 73 15.86 13.43 1.13
N MET A 74 15.25 12.86 0.08
CA MET A 74 15.07 13.52 -1.23
C MET A 74 14.38 14.89 -1.07
N LEU A 75 13.33 14.97 -0.23
CA LEU A 75 12.63 16.22 0.02
C LEU A 75 13.53 17.24 0.74
N ARG A 76 14.32 16.80 1.75
CA ARG A 76 15.26 17.66 2.48
C ARG A 76 16.38 18.20 1.58
N GLN A 77 16.88 17.38 0.67
CA GLN A 77 18.02 17.71 -0.20
C GLN A 77 17.66 18.49 -1.46
N GLY A 78 16.49 19.11 -1.53
CA GLY A 78 16.10 19.99 -2.63
C GLY A 78 14.80 19.63 -3.34
N GLY A 79 14.02 18.67 -2.80
CA GLY A 79 12.69 18.33 -3.34
C GLY A 79 11.65 19.41 -3.08
N LEU A 80 11.83 20.22 -2.02
CA LEU A 80 10.93 21.34 -1.69
C LEU A 80 10.94 22.36 -2.83
N GLY A 81 9.77 22.81 -3.27
CA GLY A 81 9.63 23.72 -4.40
C GLY A 81 9.95 23.11 -5.77
N GLN A 82 10.21 21.79 -5.87
CA GLN A 82 10.50 21.08 -7.12
C GLN A 82 9.55 19.88 -7.35
N ILE A 83 9.11 19.23 -6.30
CA ILE A 83 8.18 18.11 -6.33
C ILE A 83 6.80 18.61 -5.90
N ASP A 84 5.76 18.23 -6.62
CA ASP A 84 4.39 18.65 -6.32
C ASP A 84 3.71 17.74 -5.31
N VAL A 85 3.79 16.43 -5.54
CA VAL A 85 3.16 15.41 -4.69
C VAL A 85 4.11 14.24 -4.46
N CYS A 86 3.93 13.56 -3.33
CA CYS A 86 4.66 12.33 -3.03
C CYS A 86 3.75 11.28 -2.40
N LEU A 87 4.22 10.04 -2.41
CA LEU A 87 3.48 8.85 -1.98
C LEU A 87 4.14 8.20 -0.74
N PRO A 88 4.06 8.82 0.45
CA PRO A 88 4.56 8.21 1.67
C PRO A 88 3.63 7.13 2.20
N ASN A 89 4.20 6.10 2.84
CA ASN A 89 3.44 5.22 3.70
C ASN A 89 2.86 5.99 4.89
N LEU A 90 1.71 5.55 5.39
CA LEU A 90 0.95 6.19 6.46
C LEU A 90 1.82 6.50 7.70
N GLN A 91 2.71 5.61 8.08
CA GLN A 91 3.60 5.79 9.25
C GLN A 91 4.64 6.92 9.09
N TYR A 92 4.92 7.36 7.85
CA TYR A 92 5.87 8.42 7.55
C TYR A 92 5.23 9.82 7.37
N VAL A 93 3.90 9.88 7.38
CA VAL A 93 3.18 11.16 7.21
C VAL A 93 3.45 12.11 8.37
N LEU A 94 3.26 11.63 9.61
CA LEU A 94 3.49 12.47 10.80
C LEU A 94 4.96 12.91 10.92
N PRO A 95 5.97 12.02 10.78
CA PRO A 95 7.38 12.42 10.75
C PRO A 95 7.71 13.43 9.65
N GLY A 96 7.15 13.29 8.46
CA GLY A 96 7.35 14.25 7.36
C GLY A 96 6.69 15.61 7.64
N ALA A 97 5.48 15.63 8.20
CA ALA A 97 4.79 16.85 8.58
C ALA A 97 5.53 17.60 9.71
N GLN A 98 6.02 16.89 10.72
CA GLN A 98 6.82 17.46 11.83
C GLN A 98 8.11 18.12 11.32
N GLN A 99 8.70 17.59 10.26
CA GLN A 99 9.87 18.16 9.59
C GLN A 99 9.52 19.25 8.58
N SER A 100 8.24 19.63 8.47
CA SER A 100 7.76 20.64 7.50
C SER A 100 8.05 20.28 6.04
N LEU A 101 8.05 18.98 5.70
CA LEU A 101 8.28 18.49 4.33
C LEU A 101 6.99 18.45 3.52
N PHE A 102 5.82 18.41 4.17
CA PHE A 102 4.51 18.36 3.54
C PHE A 102 3.71 19.64 3.78
N ALA A 103 2.86 20.00 2.84
CA ALA A 103 1.87 21.05 2.99
C ALA A 103 0.59 20.50 3.64
N ALA A 104 -0.08 21.32 4.43
CA ALA A 104 -1.41 20.97 4.94
C ALA A 104 -2.42 20.87 3.78
N ILE A 105 -3.25 19.83 3.80
CA ILE A 105 -4.27 19.56 2.79
C ILE A 105 -5.59 20.20 3.25
N ASP A 106 -6.19 20.99 2.37
CA ASP A 106 -7.59 21.41 2.50
C ASP A 106 -8.49 20.25 2.05
N ILE A 107 -9.08 19.54 3.00
CA ILE A 107 -9.94 18.38 2.73
C ILE A 107 -11.18 18.73 1.91
N ALA A 108 -11.63 20.00 1.94
CA ALA A 108 -12.74 20.45 1.11
C ALA A 108 -12.41 20.43 -0.40
N LYS A 109 -11.12 20.45 -0.75
CA LYS A 109 -10.63 20.29 -2.14
C LYS A 109 -10.44 18.82 -2.56
N VAL A 110 -10.53 17.87 -1.64
CA VAL A 110 -10.44 16.43 -1.89
C VAL A 110 -11.86 15.86 -1.99
N MET A 111 -12.38 15.79 -3.21
CA MET A 111 -13.79 15.44 -3.45
C MET A 111 -14.16 14.02 -3.02
N THR A 112 -13.20 13.12 -3.00
CA THR A 112 -13.36 11.73 -2.57
C THR A 112 -13.21 11.53 -1.07
N TRP A 113 -12.90 12.58 -0.28
CA TRP A 113 -12.61 12.46 1.16
C TRP A 113 -13.71 11.73 1.94
N LYS A 114 -14.97 12.06 1.67
CA LYS A 114 -16.14 11.46 2.33
C LYS A 114 -16.34 9.97 2.01
N ASP A 115 -15.71 9.49 0.95
CA ASP A 115 -15.82 8.10 0.48
C ASP A 115 -14.64 7.24 0.98
N LEU A 116 -13.67 7.84 1.70
CA LEU A 116 -12.53 7.13 2.27
C LEU A 116 -12.96 6.32 3.50
N GLU A 117 -12.31 5.19 3.71
CA GLU A 117 -12.53 4.37 4.91
C GLU A 117 -12.16 5.15 6.18
N PRO A 118 -13.06 5.29 7.18
CA PRO A 118 -12.83 6.10 8.37
C PRO A 118 -11.57 5.72 9.15
N ARG A 119 -11.22 4.43 9.20
CA ARG A 119 -9.99 3.95 9.86
C ARG A 119 -8.72 4.68 9.38
N PHE A 120 -8.68 5.08 8.12
CA PHE A 120 -7.56 5.83 7.53
C PHE A 120 -7.81 7.34 7.49
N ALA A 121 -9.03 7.74 7.14
CA ALA A 121 -9.38 9.17 7.03
C ALA A 121 -9.34 9.90 8.37
N ASP A 122 -9.65 9.19 9.47
CA ASP A 122 -9.66 9.71 10.83
C ASP A 122 -8.38 9.38 11.62
N ASP A 123 -7.42 8.68 11.01
CA ASP A 123 -6.19 8.28 11.69
C ASP A 123 -5.38 9.50 12.14
N PRO A 124 -4.93 9.54 13.40
CA PRO A 124 -4.16 10.66 13.93
C PRO A 124 -2.79 10.83 13.26
N SER A 125 -2.21 9.78 12.66
CA SER A 125 -0.89 9.86 12.01
C SER A 125 -0.86 10.69 10.73
N ILE A 126 -2.02 10.99 10.13
CA ILE A 126 -2.09 11.96 9.01
C ILE A 126 -2.31 13.40 9.49
N ARG A 127 -2.31 13.66 10.81
CA ARG A 127 -2.67 14.96 11.39
C ARG A 127 -1.54 15.50 12.27
N LEU A 128 -1.34 16.81 12.18
CA LEU A 128 -0.47 17.58 13.07
C LEU A 128 -1.14 18.93 13.37
N ASP A 129 -1.28 19.30 14.62
CA ASP A 129 -1.90 20.57 15.08
C ASP A 129 -3.27 20.83 14.44
N GLY A 130 -4.11 19.80 14.35
CA GLY A 130 -5.46 19.87 13.80
C GLY A 130 -5.52 19.95 12.26
N LYS A 131 -4.39 19.95 11.55
CA LYS A 131 -4.31 19.98 10.09
C LYS A 131 -4.05 18.58 9.54
N VAL A 132 -4.58 18.30 8.35
CA VAL A 132 -4.34 17.04 7.60
C VAL A 132 -3.16 17.24 6.65
N TYR A 133 -2.29 16.24 6.52
CA TYR A 133 -1.08 16.31 5.71
C TYR A 133 -1.00 15.25 4.61
N ALA A 134 -1.91 14.28 4.61
CA ALA A 134 -1.97 13.28 3.54
C ALA A 134 -3.40 12.81 3.28
N THR A 135 -3.63 12.34 2.06
CA THR A 135 -4.88 11.70 1.65
C THR A 135 -4.65 10.20 1.55
N PRO A 136 -5.33 9.38 2.37
CA PRO A 136 -5.27 7.92 2.25
C PRO A 136 -5.65 7.44 0.85
N TRP A 137 -4.89 6.50 0.32
CA TRP A 137 -5.03 6.04 -1.07
C TRP A 137 -5.34 4.55 -1.17
N VAL A 138 -4.41 3.71 -0.72
CA VAL A 138 -4.56 2.25 -0.75
C VAL A 138 -4.19 1.63 0.58
N GLN A 139 -4.57 0.37 0.76
CA GLN A 139 -4.28 -0.44 1.93
C GLN A 139 -3.96 -1.88 1.53
N GLY A 140 -3.27 -2.56 2.41
CA GLY A 140 -3.01 -3.99 2.29
C GLY A 140 -2.72 -4.60 3.65
N ALA A 141 -2.60 -5.92 3.67
CA ALA A 141 -2.17 -6.65 4.86
C ALA A 141 -0.82 -7.32 4.60
N THR A 142 0.03 -7.31 5.62
CA THR A 142 1.14 -8.24 5.73
C THR A 142 0.72 -9.33 6.71
N SER A 143 0.43 -10.51 6.18
CA SER A 143 -0.16 -11.59 6.97
C SER A 143 0.48 -12.94 6.66
N LEU A 144 0.05 -13.98 7.36
CA LEU A 144 0.62 -15.31 7.26
C LEU A 144 0.32 -15.93 5.90
N ALA A 145 1.36 -16.46 5.25
CA ALA A 145 1.27 -17.21 4.01
C ALA A 145 1.95 -18.58 4.18
N VAL A 146 1.30 -19.63 3.67
CA VAL A 146 1.82 -21.00 3.75
C VAL A 146 1.61 -21.76 2.44
N ASN A 147 2.45 -22.75 2.21
CA ASN A 147 2.26 -23.71 1.12
C ASN A 147 1.21 -24.75 1.54
N PRO A 148 0.05 -24.86 0.83
CA PRO A 148 -1.02 -25.78 1.22
C PRO A 148 -0.62 -27.27 1.14
N THR A 149 0.41 -27.62 0.36
CA THR A 149 0.95 -28.98 0.35
C THR A 149 1.70 -29.29 1.64
N ALA A 150 2.44 -28.32 2.19
CA ALA A 150 3.12 -28.45 3.47
C ALA A 150 2.18 -28.29 4.66
N PHE A 151 1.06 -27.58 4.47
CA PHE A 151 0.04 -27.30 5.48
C PHE A 151 -1.36 -27.65 4.96
N PRO A 152 -1.71 -28.97 4.86
CA PRO A 152 -3.04 -29.39 4.40
C PRO A 152 -4.19 -28.84 5.28
N THR A 153 -3.90 -28.56 6.55
CA THR A 153 -4.75 -27.77 7.45
C THR A 153 -4.08 -26.43 7.68
N PRO A 154 -4.64 -25.32 7.17
CA PRO A 154 -4.04 -24.01 7.35
C PRO A 154 -3.90 -23.63 8.82
N PRO A 155 -2.73 -23.12 9.26
CA PRO A 155 -2.56 -22.66 10.63
C PRO A 155 -3.42 -21.42 10.90
N LYS A 156 -3.81 -21.22 12.16
CA LYS A 156 -4.66 -20.09 12.58
C LYS A 156 -3.92 -19.04 13.40
N SER A 157 -2.64 -19.24 13.66
CA SER A 157 -1.85 -18.41 14.55
C SER A 157 -0.45 -18.17 13.96
N TRP A 158 0.12 -17.00 14.23
CA TRP A 158 1.51 -16.67 13.97
C TRP A 158 2.49 -17.66 14.62
N LYS A 159 2.04 -18.36 15.68
CA LYS A 159 2.87 -19.34 16.42
C LYS A 159 3.58 -20.33 15.50
N VAL A 160 2.97 -20.69 14.38
CA VAL A 160 3.58 -21.63 13.41
C VAL A 160 4.97 -21.19 12.95
N LEU A 161 5.23 -19.89 12.88
CA LEU A 161 6.56 -19.37 12.48
C LEU A 161 7.63 -19.60 13.56
N TRP A 162 7.22 -19.74 14.84
CA TRP A 162 8.11 -19.96 16.00
C TRP A 162 8.28 -21.43 16.35
N GLU A 163 7.54 -22.33 15.71
CA GLU A 163 7.67 -23.76 15.99
C GLU A 163 9.03 -24.33 15.54
N PRO A 164 9.63 -25.28 16.26
CA PRO A 164 10.89 -25.91 15.86
C PRO A 164 10.82 -26.58 14.48
N SER A 165 9.64 -27.08 14.09
CA SER A 165 9.37 -27.68 12.78
C SER A 165 9.52 -26.70 11.60
N SER A 166 9.52 -25.40 11.89
CA SER A 166 9.64 -24.31 10.92
C SER A 166 11.08 -23.87 10.64
N GLN A 167 12.05 -24.49 11.30
CA GLN A 167 13.47 -24.14 11.16
C GLN A 167 13.92 -24.17 9.72
N GLY A 168 14.47 -23.05 9.24
CA GLY A 168 15.00 -22.87 7.89
C GLY A 168 13.95 -22.88 6.78
N LYS A 169 12.66 -22.65 7.11
CA LYS A 169 11.53 -22.67 6.14
C LYS A 169 10.78 -21.37 6.04
N VAL A 170 11.12 -20.37 6.86
CA VAL A 170 10.38 -19.12 6.98
C VAL A 170 11.03 -18.06 6.09
N GLY A 171 10.20 -17.41 5.25
CA GLY A 171 10.50 -16.12 4.62
C GLY A 171 9.88 -15.00 5.45
N PHE A 172 10.68 -14.03 5.90
CA PHE A 172 10.17 -12.95 6.74
C PHE A 172 10.52 -11.59 6.15
N PHE A 173 9.53 -10.69 6.07
CA PHE A 173 9.71 -9.37 5.47
C PHE A 173 10.68 -8.52 6.28
N ASP A 174 11.69 -7.96 5.60
CA ASP A 174 12.72 -7.13 6.19
C ASP A 174 12.22 -5.70 6.40
N ASP A 175 11.27 -5.57 7.31
CA ASP A 175 10.70 -4.28 7.72
C ASP A 175 10.55 -4.24 9.24
N PRO A 176 11.15 -3.23 9.91
CA PRO A 176 11.17 -3.16 11.37
C PRO A 176 9.77 -3.07 11.99
N THR A 177 8.87 -2.32 11.38
CA THR A 177 7.52 -2.12 11.91
C THR A 177 6.70 -3.39 11.81
N THR A 178 6.73 -4.05 10.64
CA THR A 178 6.10 -5.36 10.44
C THR A 178 6.65 -6.40 11.41
N ALA A 179 7.97 -6.43 11.60
CA ALA A 179 8.61 -7.42 12.46
C ALA A 179 8.16 -7.29 13.92
N ILE A 180 8.21 -6.08 14.44
CA ILE A 180 7.84 -5.79 15.83
C ILE A 180 6.34 -6.00 16.05
N MET A 181 5.49 -5.50 15.16
CA MET A 181 4.04 -5.68 15.27
C MET A 181 3.63 -7.16 15.16
N THR A 182 4.25 -7.92 14.25
CA THR A 182 3.99 -9.37 14.13
C THR A 182 4.40 -10.12 15.39
N ALA A 183 5.56 -9.80 15.97
CA ALA A 183 6.00 -10.41 17.22
C ALA A 183 5.11 -10.02 18.42
N ALA A 184 4.64 -8.76 18.47
CA ALA A 184 3.69 -8.32 19.49
C ALA A 184 2.35 -9.07 19.38
N LEU A 185 1.82 -9.24 18.15
CA LEU A 185 0.62 -10.05 17.93
C LEU A 185 0.81 -11.50 18.38
N TYR A 186 1.95 -12.13 18.03
CA TYR A 186 2.30 -13.46 18.48
C TYR A 186 2.34 -13.58 20.01
N LEU A 187 2.85 -12.57 20.70
CA LEU A 187 2.91 -12.52 22.17
C LEU A 187 1.58 -12.17 22.83
N GLY A 188 0.57 -11.75 22.06
CA GLY A 188 -0.70 -11.24 22.60
C GLY A 188 -0.58 -9.84 23.21
N ASP A 189 0.49 -9.12 22.90
CA ASP A 189 0.77 -7.76 23.37
C ASP A 189 0.07 -6.69 22.49
N ASP A 190 0.12 -5.42 22.91
CA ASP A 190 -0.35 -4.30 22.12
C ASP A 190 0.66 -3.99 20.99
N PRO A 191 0.31 -4.19 19.71
CA PRO A 191 1.24 -3.96 18.62
C PRO A 191 1.61 -2.48 18.42
N GLN A 192 0.86 -1.54 19.00
CA GLN A 192 1.17 -0.10 18.93
C GLN A 192 2.11 0.36 20.07
N LYS A 193 2.13 -0.37 21.18
CA LYS A 193 2.95 -0.05 22.36
C LYS A 193 3.52 -1.32 22.99
N PRO A 194 4.26 -2.13 22.21
CA PRO A 194 4.72 -3.43 22.68
C PRO A 194 5.83 -3.32 23.72
N ASP A 195 5.94 -4.36 24.57
CA ASP A 195 7.12 -4.57 25.40
C ASP A 195 8.31 -4.97 24.51
N LEU A 196 9.17 -4.02 24.19
CA LEU A 196 10.27 -4.22 23.25
C LEU A 196 11.29 -5.28 23.71
N GLU A 197 11.45 -5.52 25.02
CA GLU A 197 12.34 -6.58 25.50
C GLU A 197 11.76 -7.97 25.21
N LYS A 198 10.46 -8.15 25.43
CA LYS A 198 9.78 -9.41 25.05
C LYS A 198 9.79 -9.62 23.54
N VAL A 199 9.49 -8.56 22.78
CA VAL A 199 9.53 -8.58 21.31
C VAL A 199 10.93 -8.95 20.81
N ARG A 200 11.98 -8.33 21.34
CA ARG A 200 13.36 -8.64 20.99
C ARG A 200 13.67 -10.12 21.17
N LYS A 201 13.31 -10.69 22.33
CA LYS A 201 13.50 -12.11 22.61
C LYS A 201 12.74 -12.99 21.63
N ALA A 202 11.46 -12.68 21.37
CA ALA A 202 10.65 -13.43 20.42
C ALA A 202 11.24 -13.38 19.00
N LEU A 203 11.71 -12.22 18.54
CA LEU A 203 12.34 -12.08 17.23
C LEU A 203 13.66 -12.82 17.10
N LEU A 204 14.47 -12.88 18.17
CA LEU A 204 15.69 -13.71 18.21
C LEU A 204 15.37 -15.20 18.11
N ASP A 205 14.27 -15.65 18.73
CA ASP A 205 13.82 -17.02 18.62
C ASP A 205 13.26 -17.31 17.21
N LEU A 206 12.49 -16.38 16.62
CA LEU A 206 12.01 -16.49 15.23
C LEU A 206 13.16 -16.58 14.22
N LYS A 207 14.20 -15.76 14.39
CA LYS A 207 15.36 -15.71 13.50
C LYS A 207 15.97 -17.09 13.23
N ARG A 208 15.95 -18.00 14.20
CA ARG A 208 16.44 -19.38 14.06
C ARG A 208 15.66 -20.18 12.99
N ASN A 209 14.41 -19.79 12.74
CA ASN A 209 13.54 -20.44 11.76
C ASN A 209 13.58 -19.74 10.39
N VAL A 210 14.07 -18.49 10.34
CA VAL A 210 14.12 -17.71 9.11
C VAL A 210 15.20 -18.23 8.17
N LYS A 211 14.79 -18.55 6.94
CA LYS A 211 15.66 -18.86 5.82
C LYS A 211 16.06 -17.63 5.04
N LEU A 212 15.13 -16.69 4.92
CA LEU A 212 15.28 -15.49 4.09
C LEU A 212 14.61 -14.30 4.77
N PHE A 213 15.34 -13.22 4.99
CA PHE A 213 14.77 -11.89 5.14
C PHE A 213 14.63 -11.29 3.73
N TRP A 214 13.38 -11.07 3.30
CA TRP A 214 13.07 -10.60 1.95
C TRP A 214 12.68 -9.14 1.96
N SER A 215 13.07 -8.41 0.91
CA SER A 215 12.78 -6.98 0.74
C SER A 215 11.98 -6.67 -0.51
N SER A 216 11.81 -7.65 -1.41
CA SER A 216 11.01 -7.52 -2.63
C SER A 216 10.09 -8.71 -2.83
N GLY A 217 8.97 -8.50 -3.54
CA GLY A 217 8.06 -9.58 -3.92
C GLY A 217 8.75 -10.65 -4.77
N ASP A 218 9.72 -10.28 -5.57
CA ASP A 218 10.50 -11.21 -6.41
C ASP A 218 11.37 -12.14 -5.57
N ASP A 219 12.01 -11.64 -4.50
CA ASP A 219 12.82 -12.45 -3.58
C ASP A 219 11.95 -13.51 -2.91
N TRP A 220 10.78 -13.10 -2.39
CA TRP A 220 9.84 -14.02 -1.77
C TRP A 220 9.35 -15.06 -2.77
N ASN A 221 8.89 -14.62 -3.96
CA ASN A 221 8.37 -15.50 -5.00
C ASN A 221 9.40 -16.55 -5.43
N LYS A 222 10.65 -16.14 -5.68
CA LYS A 222 11.73 -17.03 -6.04
C LYS A 222 12.01 -18.09 -4.96
N ALA A 223 12.11 -17.66 -3.71
CA ALA A 223 12.37 -18.58 -2.60
C ALA A 223 11.20 -19.56 -2.38
N TYR A 224 9.96 -19.08 -2.52
CA TYR A 224 8.76 -19.87 -2.33
C TYR A 224 8.55 -20.90 -3.47
N THR A 225 8.68 -20.47 -4.72
CA THR A 225 8.47 -21.36 -5.90
C THR A 225 9.55 -22.42 -6.05
N THR A 226 10.77 -22.15 -5.57
CA THR A 226 11.86 -23.15 -5.51
C THR A 226 11.76 -24.07 -4.29
N GLY A 227 10.83 -23.84 -3.38
CA GLY A 227 10.67 -24.60 -2.13
C GLY A 227 11.73 -24.29 -1.07
N ALA A 228 12.53 -23.24 -1.24
CA ALA A 228 13.49 -22.80 -0.24
C ALA A 228 12.79 -22.31 1.05
N ILE A 229 11.59 -21.74 0.92
CA ILE A 229 10.67 -21.41 2.02
C ILE A 229 9.31 -22.05 1.76
N THR A 230 8.58 -22.36 2.81
CA THR A 230 7.22 -22.93 2.73
C THR A 230 6.18 -22.12 3.48
N MET A 231 6.61 -21.12 4.22
CA MET A 231 5.76 -20.23 5.01
C MET A 231 6.45 -18.90 5.26
N GLY A 232 5.69 -17.94 5.74
CA GLY A 232 6.20 -16.65 6.18
C GLY A 232 5.11 -15.59 6.26
N ASN A 233 5.50 -14.35 6.42
CA ASN A 233 4.61 -13.23 6.19
C ASN A 233 4.69 -12.78 4.73
N LEU A 234 3.57 -12.27 4.20
CA LEU A 234 3.44 -11.89 2.80
C LEU A 234 2.45 -10.75 2.64
N TRP A 235 2.62 -9.94 1.62
CA TRP A 235 1.65 -8.91 1.25
C TRP A 235 0.41 -9.52 0.57
N SER A 236 -0.78 -9.02 0.92
CA SER A 236 -2.04 -9.50 0.36
C SER A 236 -2.11 -9.40 -1.16
N GLY A 237 -1.60 -8.30 -1.74
CA GLY A 237 -1.56 -8.10 -3.19
C GLY A 237 -0.68 -9.14 -3.90
N LEU A 238 0.50 -9.43 -3.35
CA LEU A 238 1.40 -10.46 -3.89
C LEU A 238 0.79 -11.86 -3.77
N ALA A 239 0.17 -12.19 -2.64
CA ALA A 239 -0.53 -13.45 -2.47
C ALA A 239 -1.65 -13.63 -3.51
N GLY A 240 -2.42 -12.59 -3.79
CA GLY A 240 -3.45 -12.59 -4.83
C GLY A 240 -2.87 -12.78 -6.24
N THR A 241 -1.76 -12.12 -6.55
CA THR A 241 -1.04 -12.28 -7.81
C THR A 241 -0.52 -13.71 -7.98
N LEU A 242 0.11 -14.28 -6.96
CA LEU A 242 0.60 -15.66 -6.98
C LEU A 242 -0.53 -16.66 -7.25
N LYS A 243 -1.66 -16.52 -6.55
CA LYS A 243 -2.85 -17.37 -6.79
C LYS A 243 -3.37 -17.25 -8.22
N THR A 244 -3.45 -16.04 -8.75
CA THR A 244 -3.91 -15.79 -10.12
C THR A 244 -2.98 -16.43 -11.15
N ASN A 245 -1.68 -16.48 -10.86
CA ASN A 245 -0.65 -17.11 -11.70
C ASN A 245 -0.53 -18.62 -11.48
N GLY A 246 -1.43 -19.24 -10.70
CA GLY A 246 -1.48 -20.68 -10.46
C GLY A 246 -0.52 -21.19 -9.39
N THR A 247 0.14 -20.30 -8.63
CA THR A 247 0.96 -20.69 -7.48
C THR A 247 0.07 -21.03 -6.29
N ALA A 248 0.21 -22.25 -5.76
CA ALA A 248 -0.54 -22.70 -4.59
C ALA A 248 0.00 -22.00 -3.34
N VAL A 249 -0.72 -21.03 -2.83
CA VAL A 249 -0.41 -20.31 -1.59
C VAL A 249 -1.70 -20.05 -0.80
N ASP A 250 -1.72 -20.36 0.48
CA ASP A 250 -2.78 -19.96 1.40
C ASP A 250 -2.35 -18.71 2.14
N PHE A 251 -3.12 -17.63 1.94
CA PHE A 251 -2.97 -16.38 2.67
C PHE A 251 -3.99 -16.36 3.81
N ILE A 252 -3.51 -16.20 5.02
CA ILE A 252 -4.26 -16.43 6.26
C ILE A 252 -4.26 -15.15 7.07
N PHE A 253 -5.43 -14.78 7.59
CA PHE A 253 -5.56 -13.78 8.65
C PHE A 253 -5.60 -14.54 9.98
N PRO A 254 -4.50 -14.52 10.78
CA PRO A 254 -4.43 -15.27 12.03
C PRO A 254 -5.42 -14.77 13.08
N ASP A 255 -5.84 -15.67 13.98
CA ASP A 255 -6.69 -15.31 15.13
C ASP A 255 -5.98 -14.30 16.07
N ASP A 256 -4.64 -14.32 16.10
CA ASP A 256 -3.79 -13.38 16.86
C ASP A 256 -3.88 -11.94 16.33
N GLY A 257 -4.29 -11.77 15.09
CA GLY A 257 -4.33 -10.48 14.40
C GLY A 257 -3.45 -10.42 13.16
N THR A 258 -3.55 -9.31 12.42
CA THR A 258 -2.76 -9.06 11.21
C THR A 258 -2.20 -7.65 11.19
N VAL A 259 -1.07 -7.47 10.53
CA VAL A 259 -0.51 -6.14 10.25
C VAL A 259 -1.19 -5.59 9.00
N VAL A 260 -1.71 -4.36 9.12
CA VAL A 260 -2.32 -3.62 8.00
C VAL A 260 -1.50 -2.37 7.76
N TRP A 261 -1.21 -2.10 6.51
CA TRP A 261 -0.50 -0.90 6.07
C TRP A 261 -1.38 -0.06 5.14
N GLY A 262 -1.04 1.19 5.01
CA GLY A 262 -1.67 2.09 4.06
C GLY A 262 -0.67 3.05 3.46
N ASP A 263 -0.89 3.40 2.19
CA ASP A 263 -0.13 4.42 1.51
C ASP A 263 -1.00 5.63 1.24
N THR A 264 -0.36 6.78 1.19
CA THR A 264 -1.05 8.07 1.19
C THR A 264 -0.44 9.00 0.14
N TRP A 265 -1.24 9.96 -0.36
CA TRP A 265 -0.73 11.05 -1.17
C TRP A 265 -0.56 12.31 -0.31
N ALA A 266 0.65 12.84 -0.25
CA ALA A 266 0.96 14.11 0.38
C ALA A 266 1.31 15.18 -0.67
N ILE A 267 0.94 16.43 -0.40
CA ILE A 267 1.41 17.57 -1.17
C ILE A 267 2.74 18.00 -0.56
N VAL A 268 3.78 18.12 -1.38
CA VAL A 268 5.10 18.55 -0.90
C VAL A 268 5.04 20.02 -0.51
N LYS A 269 5.76 20.40 0.54
CA LYS A 269 5.87 21.79 0.96
C LYS A 269 6.41 22.66 -0.17
N ASP A 270 5.78 23.82 -0.38
CA ASP A 270 6.10 24.75 -1.46
C ASP A 270 5.95 24.19 -2.89
N ALA A 271 5.02 23.22 -3.07
CA ALA A 271 4.70 22.61 -4.36
C ALA A 271 4.47 23.66 -5.46
N PRO A 272 5.17 23.59 -6.61
CA PRO A 272 5.08 24.60 -7.68
C PRO A 272 3.70 24.70 -8.31
N ASN A 273 2.93 23.57 -8.32
CA ASN A 273 1.66 23.47 -9.01
C ASN A 273 0.54 22.97 -8.06
N LEU A 274 0.25 23.73 -6.99
CA LEU A 274 -0.68 23.33 -5.93
C LEU A 274 -2.05 22.87 -6.44
N GLU A 275 -2.68 23.59 -7.36
CA GLU A 275 -3.99 23.21 -7.90
C GLU A 275 -3.91 21.94 -8.77
N LEU A 276 -2.80 21.72 -9.48
CA LEU A 276 -2.56 20.50 -10.24
C LEU A 276 -2.27 19.32 -9.29
N ALA A 277 -1.63 19.57 -8.13
CA ALA A 277 -1.47 18.56 -7.08
C ALA A 277 -2.82 18.09 -6.52
N TYR A 278 -3.78 18.99 -6.27
CA TYR A 278 -5.14 18.60 -5.91
C TYR A 278 -5.87 17.84 -7.03
N ALA A 279 -5.68 18.25 -8.29
CA ALA A 279 -6.23 17.51 -9.43
C ALA A 279 -5.70 16.08 -9.49
N TRP A 280 -4.41 15.88 -9.20
CA TRP A 280 -3.79 14.55 -9.11
C TRP A 280 -4.40 13.73 -7.98
N ILE A 281 -4.45 14.26 -6.77
CA ILE A 281 -5.03 13.55 -5.60
C ILE A 281 -6.47 13.13 -5.90
N ASN A 282 -7.28 14.03 -6.43
CA ASN A 282 -8.66 13.72 -6.80
C ASN A 282 -8.77 12.66 -7.89
N PHE A 283 -7.84 12.64 -8.85
CA PHE A 283 -7.78 11.63 -9.89
C PHE A 283 -7.40 10.26 -9.35
N VAL A 284 -6.25 10.15 -8.64
CA VAL A 284 -5.73 8.85 -8.17
C VAL A 284 -6.57 8.23 -7.04
N THR A 285 -7.40 9.02 -6.36
CA THR A 285 -8.34 8.51 -5.36
C THR A 285 -9.72 8.21 -5.93
N SER A 286 -9.95 8.44 -7.25
CA SER A 286 -11.24 8.24 -7.88
C SER A 286 -11.54 6.78 -8.22
N PRO A 287 -12.83 6.36 -8.23
CA PRO A 287 -13.21 5.03 -8.70
C PRO A 287 -12.75 4.72 -10.13
N ALA A 288 -12.78 5.70 -11.04
CA ALA A 288 -12.39 5.53 -12.43
C ALA A 288 -10.90 5.16 -12.57
N TYR A 289 -10.02 5.84 -11.82
CA TYR A 289 -8.61 5.52 -11.75
C TYR A 289 -8.39 4.09 -11.26
N PHE A 290 -8.98 3.71 -10.12
CA PHE A 290 -8.81 2.39 -9.54
C PHE A 290 -9.33 1.26 -10.44
N VAL A 291 -10.49 1.45 -11.07
CA VAL A 291 -11.00 0.47 -12.03
C VAL A 291 -10.01 0.27 -13.17
N GLN A 292 -9.46 1.34 -13.76
CA GLN A 292 -8.47 1.23 -14.84
C GLN A 292 -7.20 0.53 -14.34
N TRP A 293 -6.58 1.04 -13.27
CA TRP A 293 -5.31 0.54 -12.75
C TRP A 293 -5.38 -0.93 -12.31
N ILE A 294 -6.46 -1.33 -11.62
CA ILE A 294 -6.58 -2.68 -11.06
C ILE A 294 -7.03 -3.70 -12.10
N THR A 295 -7.91 -3.32 -13.04
CA THR A 295 -8.44 -4.27 -14.03
C THR A 295 -7.58 -4.41 -15.27
N LYS A 296 -6.80 -3.37 -15.60
CA LYS A 296 -5.94 -3.31 -16.79
C LYS A 296 -4.61 -2.65 -16.46
N PRO A 297 -3.87 -3.19 -15.48
CA PRO A 297 -2.58 -2.62 -15.09
C PRO A 297 -1.58 -2.69 -16.25
N GLY A 298 -0.68 -1.73 -16.29
CA GLY A 298 0.53 -1.82 -17.08
C GLY A 298 1.42 -2.99 -16.62
N PRO A 299 2.51 -3.26 -17.33
CA PRO A 299 3.43 -4.32 -16.96
C PRO A 299 4.04 -4.05 -15.57
N ASN A 300 4.19 -5.12 -14.80
CA ASN A 300 4.86 -5.16 -13.49
C ASN A 300 4.20 -4.29 -12.39
N GLN A 301 2.98 -3.79 -12.61
CA GLN A 301 2.29 -2.99 -11.59
C GLN A 301 1.95 -3.83 -10.35
N GLU A 302 2.36 -3.36 -9.19
CA GLU A 302 1.94 -3.87 -7.90
C GLU A 302 0.59 -3.24 -7.52
N LEU A 303 -0.36 -4.07 -7.08
CA LEU A 303 -1.73 -3.66 -6.85
C LEU A 303 -2.08 -3.75 -5.37
N ALA A 304 -2.90 -2.80 -4.90
CA ALA A 304 -3.39 -2.76 -3.53
C ALA A 304 -4.88 -2.42 -3.47
N VAL A 305 -5.49 -2.64 -2.31
CA VAL A 305 -6.92 -2.38 -2.10
C VAL A 305 -7.16 -0.88 -1.94
N PRO A 306 -8.09 -0.27 -2.70
CA PRO A 306 -8.44 1.13 -2.51
C PRO A 306 -8.94 1.43 -1.09
N VAL A 307 -8.54 2.55 -0.51
CA VAL A 307 -9.16 3.09 0.71
C VAL A 307 -10.51 3.74 0.38
N ASN A 308 -10.71 4.20 -0.85
CA ASN A 308 -11.99 4.72 -1.31
C ASN A 308 -13.02 3.58 -1.45
N GLN A 309 -14.05 3.59 -0.59
CA GLN A 309 -15.08 2.56 -0.54
C GLN A 309 -15.96 2.50 -1.81
N GLN A 310 -16.14 3.63 -2.52
CA GLN A 310 -16.85 3.63 -3.80
C GLN A 310 -15.99 3.00 -4.90
N ALA A 311 -14.67 3.16 -4.83
CA ALA A 311 -13.76 2.50 -5.75
C ALA A 311 -13.81 0.98 -5.54
N VAL A 312 -13.77 0.49 -4.30
CA VAL A 312 -13.93 -0.95 -4.00
C VAL A 312 -15.23 -1.52 -4.56
N LYS A 313 -16.35 -0.81 -4.37
CA LYS A 313 -17.66 -1.23 -4.90
C LYS A 313 -17.73 -1.23 -6.44
N ALA A 314 -16.93 -0.39 -7.09
CA ALA A 314 -16.87 -0.31 -8.55
C ALA A 314 -15.98 -1.39 -9.19
N LEU A 315 -15.14 -2.09 -8.41
CA LEU A 315 -14.30 -3.15 -8.94
C LEU A 315 -15.13 -4.37 -9.35
N PRO A 316 -14.82 -4.99 -10.51
CA PRO A 316 -15.33 -6.31 -10.84
C PRO A 316 -14.94 -7.34 -9.78
N GLN A 317 -15.80 -8.33 -9.52
CA GLN A 317 -15.57 -9.36 -8.49
C GLN A 317 -14.20 -10.03 -8.64
N ALA A 318 -13.81 -10.43 -9.85
CA ALA A 318 -12.50 -11.06 -10.09
C ALA A 318 -11.31 -10.17 -9.69
N ALA A 319 -11.41 -8.85 -9.86
CA ALA A 319 -10.39 -7.91 -9.44
C ALA A 319 -10.36 -7.75 -7.90
N SER A 320 -11.53 -7.69 -7.28
CA SER A 320 -11.66 -7.67 -5.81
C SER A 320 -11.10 -8.95 -5.18
N ASP A 321 -11.37 -10.12 -5.77
CA ASP A 321 -10.85 -11.41 -5.31
C ASP A 321 -9.32 -11.47 -5.44
N LYS A 322 -8.76 -11.00 -6.56
CA LYS A 322 -7.32 -10.91 -6.78
C LYS A 322 -6.63 -10.06 -5.71
N LEU A 323 -7.23 -8.95 -5.30
CA LEU A 323 -6.72 -8.09 -4.24
C LEU A 323 -7.01 -8.62 -2.84
N MET A 324 -7.83 -9.68 -2.71
CA MET A 324 -8.39 -10.15 -1.44
C MET A 324 -9.17 -9.05 -0.68
N ALA A 325 -9.73 -8.08 -1.40
CA ALA A 325 -10.38 -6.91 -0.82
C ALA A 325 -11.51 -7.28 0.14
N GLY A 326 -12.40 -8.20 -0.25
CA GLY A 326 -13.49 -8.65 0.61
C GLY A 326 -13.01 -9.32 1.89
N ARG A 327 -11.89 -10.06 1.84
CA ARG A 327 -11.30 -10.70 3.03
C ARG A 327 -10.65 -9.68 3.96
N LEU A 328 -9.90 -8.71 3.41
CA LEU A 328 -9.25 -7.66 4.19
C LEU A 328 -10.27 -6.74 4.86
N LEU A 329 -11.25 -6.26 4.09
CA LEU A 329 -12.28 -5.35 4.60
C LEU A 329 -13.29 -6.04 5.54
N GLY A 330 -13.53 -7.35 5.34
CA GLY A 330 -14.39 -8.17 6.19
C GLY A 330 -13.68 -8.79 7.41
N TYR A 331 -12.38 -8.56 7.56
CA TYR A 331 -11.65 -9.12 8.70
C TYR A 331 -12.01 -8.40 10.01
N MET A 332 -12.58 -9.15 10.94
CA MET A 332 -13.08 -8.67 12.24
C MET A 332 -12.12 -8.97 13.41
N GLY A 333 -10.95 -9.53 13.11
CA GLY A 333 -9.92 -9.79 14.12
C GLY A 333 -9.09 -8.55 14.46
N LYS A 334 -8.07 -8.75 15.30
CA LYS A 334 -7.17 -7.68 15.73
C LYS A 334 -6.35 -7.15 14.55
N VAL A 335 -6.40 -5.85 14.32
CA VAL A 335 -5.61 -5.16 13.29
C VAL A 335 -4.52 -4.34 13.95
N ALA A 336 -3.27 -4.61 13.56
CA ALA A 336 -2.11 -3.79 13.86
C ALA A 336 -1.88 -2.84 12.67
N LEU A 337 -2.40 -1.60 12.75
CA LEU A 337 -2.20 -0.62 11.69
C LEU A 337 -0.79 -0.04 11.77
N GLN A 338 -0.04 -0.08 10.67
CA GLN A 338 1.27 0.59 10.56
C GLN A 338 1.07 2.11 10.48
N ALA A 339 0.85 2.71 11.65
CA ALA A 339 0.56 4.12 11.82
C ALA A 339 0.93 4.60 13.23
N GLY A 340 0.95 5.90 13.45
CA GLY A 340 1.00 6.50 14.78
C GLY A 340 2.33 6.42 15.52
N LEU A 341 3.41 5.92 14.90
CA LEU A 341 4.73 5.91 15.53
C LEU A 341 5.34 7.31 15.53
N SER A 342 5.90 7.72 16.67
CA SER A 342 6.77 8.89 16.70
C SER A 342 8.08 8.61 15.96
N ALA A 343 8.76 9.66 15.48
CA ALA A 343 10.09 9.50 14.86
C ALA A 343 11.09 8.81 15.81
N ALA A 344 10.96 9.06 17.12
CA ALA A 344 11.80 8.42 18.14
C ALA A 344 11.50 6.92 18.28
N ASP A 345 10.21 6.53 18.26
CA ASP A 345 9.83 5.12 18.33
C ASP A 345 10.21 4.38 17.05
N LEU A 346 9.97 4.97 15.89
CA LEU A 346 10.39 4.39 14.62
C LEU A 346 11.90 4.11 14.60
N LYS A 347 12.71 5.08 15.05
CA LYS A 347 14.17 4.90 15.18
C LYS A 347 14.53 3.78 16.14
N ARG A 348 13.86 3.69 17.29
CA ARG A 348 14.10 2.59 18.29
C ARG A 348 13.74 1.23 17.70
N TRP A 349 12.63 1.13 16.98
CA TRP A 349 12.20 -0.11 16.35
C TRP A 349 13.15 -0.54 15.24
N THR A 350 13.58 0.40 14.41
CA THR A 350 14.61 0.14 13.38
C THR A 350 15.90 -0.38 14.01
N GLN A 351 16.38 0.28 15.06
CA GLN A 351 17.60 -0.14 15.76
C GLN A 351 17.47 -1.55 16.36
N LEU A 352 16.35 -1.84 17.04
CA LEU A 352 16.08 -3.17 17.59
C LEU A 352 16.07 -4.25 16.49
N TRP A 353 15.43 -3.96 15.35
CA TRP A 353 15.38 -4.90 14.23
C TRP A 353 16.76 -5.18 13.63
N GLU A 354 17.57 -4.14 13.44
CA GLU A 354 18.95 -4.31 12.95
C GLU A 354 19.81 -5.12 13.95
N GLU A 355 19.67 -4.90 15.24
CA GLU A 355 20.34 -5.71 16.28
C GLU A 355 19.92 -7.18 16.22
N VAL A 356 18.62 -7.45 16.02
CA VAL A 356 18.12 -8.82 15.86
C VAL A 356 18.72 -9.47 14.61
N LYS A 357 18.77 -8.77 13.49
CA LYS A 357 19.34 -9.33 12.25
C LYS A 357 20.85 -9.59 12.36
N ALA A 358 21.56 -8.73 13.05
CA ALA A 358 23.02 -8.83 13.23
C ALA A 358 23.48 -9.89 14.24
N SER A 359 22.63 -10.32 15.19
CA SER A 359 22.93 -11.34 16.22
C SER A 359 22.91 -12.78 15.63
#